data_6258ab7605acd9a760ce8228fa36f087
#
_entry.id   6258ab7605acd9a760ce8228fa36f087
#
_cell.length_a   1.000
_cell.length_b   1.000
_cell.length_c   1.000
_cell.angle_alpha   90.00
_cell.angle_beta   90.00
_cell.angle_gamma   90.00
#
_symmetry.space_group_name_H-M   'P 1'
#
loop_
_entity.id
_entity.type
_entity.pdbx_description
1 polymer ?
#
loop_
_entity_poly.entity_id
_entity_poly.type
_entity_poly.pdbx_seq_one_letter_code
_entity_poly.pdbx_strand_id
1 'polypeptide(L)'
;MGKYKNETASPKKQSNGKSTVSIVLVVILSITLAALLMMFVIPQTLYRLSHTDTPEEEIVIQEPTPAPESTETTAPATEPSLPPQEPLIFPVALDDGKLVVSSMFSHTGIHPEKSDENVSDLAAILMENTSGKYLAEANITATLSNGAVCSFTVTDLPADKIITLFAEDDETFTADDSCVDLSSEAVFEDAVTPDQLSATAMGMDVMVENTSGEDLTNIDIYCRDILGESYFGGAVYKHTIENLSAGQTATVTVSESFVGMVEVVRIAINES
;
A
#
# COMPACT_ATOMS: atom_id res chain seq x y z
N MET A 1 -8.11 82.27 -30.73
CA MET A 1 -8.85 81.41 -31.70
C MET A 1 -8.21 80.04 -31.68
N GLY A 2 -8.66 79.13 -30.82
CA GLY A 2 -8.14 77.75 -30.68
C GLY A 2 -9.27 76.81 -31.02
N LYS A 3 -9.06 75.93 -32.03
CA LYS A 3 -9.99 74.93 -32.48
C LYS A 3 -9.84 73.67 -31.60
N TYR A 4 -10.88 73.30 -30.88
CA TYR A 4 -10.99 71.97 -30.24
C TYR A 4 -11.34 70.90 -31.29
N LYS A 5 -10.52 69.85 -31.39
CA LYS A 5 -10.81 68.64 -32.14
C LYS A 5 -11.46 67.66 -31.19
N ASN A 6 -12.71 67.26 -31.44
CA ASN A 6 -13.39 66.18 -30.81
C ASN A 6 -12.92 64.82 -31.43
N GLU A 7 -12.25 63.98 -30.70
CA GLU A 7 -12.02 62.57 -31.07
C GLU A 7 -13.12 61.68 -30.44
N THR A 8 -13.94 61.14 -31.31
CA THR A 8 -14.96 60.16 -30.98
C THR A 8 -14.30 58.81 -30.77
N ALA A 9 -14.33 58.30 -29.53
CA ALA A 9 -13.86 56.98 -29.17
C ALA A 9 -14.84 55.90 -29.68
N SER A 10 -14.35 54.96 -30.48
CA SER A 10 -15.09 53.76 -30.91
C SER A 10 -15.21 52.75 -29.76
N PRO A 11 -16.36 52.04 -29.61
CA PRO A 11 -16.52 51.05 -28.57
C PRO A 11 -15.71 49.78 -28.87
N LYS A 12 -14.87 49.35 -27.93
CA LYS A 12 -14.15 48.07 -27.96
C LYS A 12 -15.15 46.90 -27.85
N LYS A 13 -15.16 46.07 -28.89
CA LYS A 13 -15.91 44.81 -28.95
C LYS A 13 -15.30 43.82 -27.94
N GLN A 14 -16.02 43.55 -26.86
CA GLN A 14 -15.64 42.59 -25.84
C GLN A 14 -15.81 41.18 -26.38
N SER A 15 -14.71 40.46 -26.52
CA SER A 15 -14.66 39.06 -27.04
C SER A 15 -15.17 38.09 -25.94
N ASN A 16 -16.29 37.43 -26.23
CA ASN A 16 -16.91 36.37 -25.38
C ASN A 16 -16.17 35.03 -25.43
N GLY A 17 -14.82 35.01 -25.47
CA GLY A 17 -14.03 33.80 -25.59
C GLY A 17 -13.99 32.92 -24.33
N LYS A 18 -14.45 33.40 -23.17
CA LYS A 18 -14.34 32.65 -21.89
C LYS A 18 -15.42 31.58 -21.67
N SER A 19 -16.58 31.70 -22.34
CA SER A 19 -17.69 30.74 -22.16
C SER A 19 -17.48 29.40 -22.89
N THR A 20 -16.89 29.46 -24.09
CA THR A 20 -16.74 28.25 -24.93
C THR A 20 -15.69 27.27 -24.40
N VAL A 21 -14.59 27.77 -23.82
CA VAL A 21 -13.51 26.94 -23.24
C VAL A 21 -14.03 26.19 -22.01
N SER A 22 -14.87 26.84 -21.18
CA SER A 22 -15.45 26.22 -19.99
C SER A 22 -16.41 25.06 -20.32
N ILE A 23 -17.21 25.20 -21.36
CA ILE A 23 -18.14 24.14 -21.80
C ILE A 23 -17.39 22.95 -22.36
N VAL A 24 -16.35 23.16 -23.18
CA VAL A 24 -15.53 22.06 -23.74
C VAL A 24 -14.83 21.29 -22.62
N LEU A 25 -14.30 21.97 -21.59
CA LEU A 25 -13.64 21.33 -20.46
C LEU A 25 -14.61 20.45 -19.64
N VAL A 26 -15.83 20.91 -19.40
CA VAL A 26 -16.86 20.13 -18.69
C VAL A 26 -17.29 18.90 -19.49
N VAL A 27 -17.41 19.00 -20.81
CA VAL A 27 -17.77 17.85 -21.66
C VAL A 27 -16.66 16.81 -21.70
N ILE A 28 -15.40 17.22 -21.80
CA ILE A 28 -14.26 16.30 -21.76
C ILE A 28 -14.19 15.59 -20.39
N LEU A 29 -14.38 16.31 -19.28
CA LEU A 29 -14.36 15.74 -17.92
C LEU A 29 -15.49 14.73 -17.72
N SER A 30 -16.69 14.98 -18.24
CA SER A 30 -17.81 14.05 -18.14
C SER A 30 -17.62 12.78 -19.00
N ILE A 31 -16.99 12.88 -20.18
CA ILE A 31 -16.68 11.73 -21.01
C ILE A 31 -15.61 10.84 -20.36
N THR A 32 -14.56 11.45 -19.77
CA THR A 32 -13.52 10.69 -19.07
C THR A 32 -14.04 10.02 -17.81
N LEU A 33 -14.92 10.65 -17.05
CA LEU A 33 -15.56 10.06 -15.88
C LEU A 33 -16.48 8.88 -16.25
N ALA A 34 -17.25 9.00 -17.36
CA ALA A 34 -18.08 7.91 -17.85
C ALA A 34 -17.25 6.72 -18.36
N ALA A 35 -16.12 6.96 -19.03
CA ALA A 35 -15.20 5.92 -19.48
C ALA A 35 -14.55 5.18 -18.31
N LEU A 36 -14.15 5.90 -17.25
CA LEU A 36 -13.63 5.31 -16.01
C LEU A 36 -14.69 4.45 -15.30
N LEU A 37 -15.93 4.91 -15.19
CA LEU A 37 -17.03 4.12 -14.63
C LEU A 37 -17.30 2.84 -15.43
N MET A 38 -17.23 2.89 -16.76
CA MET A 38 -17.39 1.68 -17.58
C MET A 38 -16.23 0.70 -17.43
N MET A 39 -14.99 1.16 -17.25
CA MET A 39 -13.83 0.27 -17.06
C MET A 39 -13.82 -0.44 -15.70
N PHE A 40 -14.32 0.20 -14.64
CA PHE A 40 -14.23 -0.35 -13.29
C PHE A 40 -15.52 -1.03 -12.79
N VAL A 41 -16.70 -0.58 -13.17
CA VAL A 41 -17.97 -1.08 -12.62
C VAL A 41 -18.51 -2.26 -13.42
N ILE A 42 -18.42 -2.25 -14.75
CA ILE A 42 -18.99 -3.31 -15.61
C ILE A 42 -18.28 -4.66 -15.47
N PRO A 43 -16.93 -4.74 -15.41
CA PRO A 43 -16.25 -6.01 -15.24
C PRO A 43 -16.60 -6.71 -13.92
N GLN A 44 -16.72 -5.95 -12.82
CA GLN A 44 -17.05 -6.53 -11.51
C GLN A 44 -18.49 -7.09 -11.42
N THR A 45 -19.44 -6.47 -12.11
CA THR A 45 -20.82 -6.96 -12.13
C THR A 45 -21.00 -8.18 -13.04
N LEU A 46 -20.28 -8.26 -14.16
CA LEU A 46 -20.28 -9.42 -15.04
C LEU A 46 -19.58 -10.64 -14.40
N TYR A 47 -18.53 -10.42 -13.63
CA TYR A 47 -17.82 -11.47 -12.90
C TYR A 47 -18.72 -12.11 -11.82
N ARG A 48 -19.53 -11.34 -11.11
CA ARG A 48 -20.48 -11.85 -10.09
C ARG A 48 -21.65 -12.63 -10.70
N LEU A 49 -22.07 -12.31 -11.92
CA LEU A 49 -23.19 -12.99 -12.60
C LEU A 49 -22.79 -14.32 -13.26
N SER A 50 -21.50 -14.55 -13.55
CA SER A 50 -21.02 -15.77 -14.19
C SER A 50 -20.63 -16.90 -13.24
N HIS A 51 -20.67 -16.68 -11.90
CA HIS A 51 -20.24 -17.66 -10.89
C HIS A 51 -21.37 -18.12 -9.97
N THR A 52 -22.63 -18.09 -10.41
CA THR A 52 -23.74 -18.79 -9.77
C THR A 52 -23.95 -20.13 -10.46
N ASP A 53 -23.01 -21.04 -10.32
CA ASP A 53 -23.24 -22.47 -10.58
C ASP A 53 -23.67 -23.14 -9.29
N THR A 54 -24.93 -23.52 -9.25
CA THR A 54 -25.51 -24.36 -8.21
C THR A 54 -24.97 -25.79 -8.40
N PRO A 55 -24.33 -26.42 -7.42
CA PRO A 55 -23.99 -27.82 -7.55
C PRO A 55 -25.25 -28.67 -7.45
N GLU A 56 -25.49 -29.48 -8.48
CA GLU A 56 -26.45 -30.59 -8.47
C GLU A 56 -25.98 -31.65 -7.45
N GLU A 57 -26.75 -31.89 -6.40
CA GLU A 57 -26.52 -32.98 -5.47
C GLU A 57 -26.80 -34.32 -6.16
N GLU A 58 -25.74 -35.02 -6.50
CA GLU A 58 -25.82 -36.46 -6.92
C GLU A 58 -25.98 -37.34 -5.68
N ILE A 59 -27.21 -37.82 -5.46
CA ILE A 59 -27.52 -38.76 -4.37
C ILE A 59 -26.95 -40.13 -4.72
N VAL A 60 -25.80 -40.48 -4.18
CA VAL A 60 -25.24 -41.81 -4.24
C VAL A 60 -25.84 -42.67 -3.12
N ILE A 61 -26.72 -43.60 -3.49
CA ILE A 61 -27.25 -44.63 -2.59
C ILE A 61 -26.16 -45.70 -2.36
N GLN A 62 -25.55 -45.72 -1.18
CA GLN A 62 -24.64 -46.78 -0.78
C GLN A 62 -25.41 -47.91 -0.10
N GLU A 63 -25.20 -49.13 -0.64
CA GLU A 63 -25.62 -50.42 -0.07
C GLU A 63 -24.92 -50.69 1.27
N PRO A 64 -25.57 -51.32 2.27
CA PRO A 64 -24.99 -51.54 3.60
C PRO A 64 -23.95 -52.68 3.56
N THR A 65 -22.71 -52.35 3.85
CA THR A 65 -21.61 -53.29 4.09
C THR A 65 -21.69 -53.81 5.52
N PRO A 66 -21.46 -55.15 5.75
CA PRO A 66 -21.55 -55.78 7.08
C PRO A 66 -20.44 -55.29 8.01
N ALA A 67 -20.80 -55.17 9.29
CA ALA A 67 -19.97 -54.67 10.38
C ALA A 67 -18.70 -55.52 10.59
N PRO A 68 -17.50 -54.94 10.73
CA PRO A 68 -16.33 -55.59 11.28
C PRO A 68 -16.30 -55.52 12.83
N GLU A 69 -15.80 -56.58 13.41
CA GLU A 69 -15.61 -56.82 14.84
C GLU A 69 -14.87 -55.67 15.55
N SER A 70 -15.35 -55.39 16.77
CA SER A 70 -14.77 -54.46 17.72
C SER A 70 -13.33 -54.82 18.08
N THR A 71 -12.37 -54.06 17.54
CA THR A 71 -11.03 -53.98 18.11
C THR A 71 -11.05 -52.78 19.06
N GLU A 72 -10.81 -53.02 20.35
CA GLU A 72 -10.61 -51.95 21.34
C GLU A 72 -9.43 -51.11 20.92
N THR A 73 -9.71 -49.96 20.27
CA THR A 73 -8.72 -48.94 20.02
C THR A 73 -8.64 -48.06 21.26
N THR A 74 -7.51 -48.18 21.97
CA THR A 74 -7.10 -47.25 23.02
C THR A 74 -7.21 -45.82 22.45
N ALA A 75 -8.12 -45.04 23.03
CA ALA A 75 -8.29 -43.62 22.63
C ALA A 75 -6.94 -42.88 22.76
N PRO A 76 -6.49 -42.16 21.75
CA PRO A 76 -5.35 -41.29 21.89
C PRO A 76 -5.64 -40.26 23.01
N ALA A 77 -4.65 -40.04 23.89
CA ALA A 77 -4.73 -39.03 24.92
C ALA A 77 -5.08 -37.70 24.27
N THR A 78 -6.23 -37.13 24.64
CA THR A 78 -6.63 -35.82 24.22
C THR A 78 -5.58 -34.81 24.77
N GLU A 79 -4.76 -34.25 23.90
CA GLU A 79 -3.91 -33.13 24.27
C GLU A 79 -4.79 -32.04 24.93
N PRO A 80 -4.34 -31.40 26.03
CA PRO A 80 -5.12 -30.34 26.65
C PRO A 80 -5.30 -29.22 25.63
N SER A 81 -6.52 -29.07 25.13
CA SER A 81 -6.85 -27.94 24.29
C SER A 81 -6.66 -26.66 25.13
N LEU A 82 -5.84 -25.75 24.64
CA LEU A 82 -5.72 -24.41 25.22
C LEU A 82 -7.12 -23.77 25.29
N PRO A 83 -7.41 -22.99 26.35
CA PRO A 83 -8.70 -22.31 26.44
C PRO A 83 -8.86 -21.40 25.20
N PRO A 84 -10.07 -21.27 24.66
CA PRO A 84 -10.33 -20.38 23.54
C PRO A 84 -9.84 -18.97 23.88
N GLN A 85 -8.94 -18.42 23.09
CA GLN A 85 -8.52 -17.04 23.21
C GLN A 85 -9.59 -16.13 22.59
N GLU A 86 -9.87 -15.00 23.26
CA GLU A 86 -10.84 -14.03 22.74
C GLU A 86 -10.24 -13.25 21.55
N PRO A 87 -11.00 -13.00 20.48
CA PRO A 87 -10.55 -12.18 19.36
C PRO A 87 -10.17 -10.76 19.80
N LEU A 88 -9.07 -10.24 19.25
CA LEU A 88 -8.68 -8.86 19.44
C LEU A 88 -9.68 -7.91 18.76
N ILE A 89 -9.92 -6.78 19.36
CA ILE A 89 -10.73 -5.70 18.81
C ILE A 89 -9.80 -4.61 18.32
N PHE A 90 -9.79 -4.36 17.00
CA PHE A 90 -9.01 -3.29 16.41
C PHE A 90 -9.66 -1.91 16.64
N PRO A 91 -8.87 -0.81 16.75
CA PRO A 91 -7.42 -0.76 16.62
C PRO A 91 -6.67 -1.29 17.85
N VAL A 92 -5.48 -1.88 17.63
CA VAL A 92 -4.58 -2.39 18.64
C VAL A 92 -3.32 -1.52 18.67
N ALA A 93 -2.98 -1.01 19.86
CA ALA A 93 -1.76 -0.25 20.08
C ALA A 93 -0.61 -1.19 20.47
N LEU A 94 0.53 -1.06 19.83
CA LEU A 94 1.76 -1.79 20.07
C LEU A 94 2.87 -0.82 20.50
N ASP A 95 3.90 -1.33 21.16
CA ASP A 95 5.10 -0.55 21.54
C ASP A 95 4.78 0.72 22.32
N ASP A 96 3.97 0.56 23.38
CA ASP A 96 3.47 1.67 24.20
C ASP A 96 2.70 2.75 23.40
N GLY A 97 1.99 2.33 22.37
CA GLY A 97 1.17 3.22 21.52
C GLY A 97 1.96 3.94 20.41
N LYS A 98 3.20 3.54 20.14
CA LYS A 98 4.00 4.11 19.04
C LYS A 98 3.66 3.53 17.68
N LEU A 99 3.08 2.33 17.64
CA LEU A 99 2.50 1.71 16.46
C LEU A 99 1.03 1.43 16.74
N VAL A 100 0.18 1.64 15.74
CA VAL A 100 -1.25 1.34 15.83
C VAL A 100 -1.64 0.49 14.65
N VAL A 101 -2.07 -0.76 14.91
CA VAL A 101 -2.66 -1.61 13.88
C VAL A 101 -4.17 -1.35 13.87
N SER A 102 -4.67 -0.76 12.79
CA SER A 102 -6.05 -0.34 12.66
C SER A 102 -6.98 -1.47 12.23
N SER A 103 -6.47 -2.45 11.49
CA SER A 103 -7.23 -3.62 11.03
C SER A 103 -6.31 -4.74 10.56
N MET A 104 -6.85 -5.96 10.56
CA MET A 104 -6.31 -7.12 9.86
C MET A 104 -7.35 -7.58 8.85
N PHE A 105 -6.94 -7.94 7.63
CA PHE A 105 -7.82 -8.31 6.53
C PHE A 105 -7.12 -9.26 5.55
N SER A 106 -7.86 -9.84 4.61
CA SER A 106 -7.32 -10.69 3.55
C SER A 106 -7.12 -9.92 2.24
N HIS A 107 -6.06 -10.26 1.52
CA HIS A 107 -5.79 -9.79 0.16
C HIS A 107 -5.87 -10.95 -0.82
N THR A 108 -6.60 -10.75 -1.92
CA THR A 108 -6.68 -11.71 -3.03
C THR A 108 -6.37 -11.00 -4.33
N GLY A 109 -5.45 -11.56 -5.10
CA GLY A 109 -5.00 -10.98 -6.37
C GLY A 109 -3.51 -11.25 -6.62
N ILE A 110 -2.87 -10.34 -7.33
CA ILE A 110 -1.42 -10.39 -7.53
C ILE A 110 -0.74 -10.06 -6.21
N HIS A 111 0.27 -10.87 -5.84
CA HIS A 111 1.04 -10.64 -4.61
C HIS A 111 1.78 -9.30 -4.70
N PRO A 112 1.63 -8.39 -3.72
CA PRO A 112 2.18 -7.03 -3.81
C PRO A 112 3.71 -6.96 -3.93
N GLU A 113 4.41 -7.98 -3.44
CA GLU A 113 5.88 -8.04 -3.42
C GLU A 113 6.46 -9.12 -4.34
N LYS A 114 5.59 -9.92 -5.01
CA LYS A 114 5.96 -11.00 -5.92
C LYS A 114 5.11 -10.87 -7.19
N SER A 115 5.51 -10.04 -8.11
CA SER A 115 4.70 -9.54 -9.25
C SER A 115 4.08 -10.59 -10.18
N ASP A 116 4.59 -11.82 -10.17
CA ASP A 116 4.14 -12.90 -11.04
C ASP A 116 3.30 -13.97 -10.28
N GLU A 117 3.04 -13.74 -9.00
CA GLU A 117 2.35 -14.69 -8.13
C GLU A 117 0.94 -14.19 -7.79
N ASN A 118 -0.06 -15.08 -7.94
CA ASN A 118 -1.41 -14.81 -7.46
C ASN A 118 -1.61 -15.47 -6.11
N VAL A 119 -2.17 -14.73 -5.18
CA VAL A 119 -2.50 -15.19 -3.83
C VAL A 119 -3.99 -15.11 -3.59
N SER A 120 -4.49 -15.97 -2.70
CA SER A 120 -5.85 -15.94 -2.19
C SER A 120 -5.79 -15.84 -0.67
N ASP A 121 -6.55 -14.88 -0.14
CA ASP A 121 -6.72 -14.68 1.29
C ASP A 121 -5.41 -14.41 2.06
N LEU A 122 -4.37 -13.86 1.39
CA LEU A 122 -3.11 -13.49 2.02
C LEU A 122 -3.38 -12.53 3.20
N ALA A 123 -2.86 -12.85 4.37
CA ALA A 123 -3.03 -12.01 5.56
C ALA A 123 -2.37 -10.63 5.36
N ALA A 124 -3.09 -9.59 5.71
CA ALA A 124 -2.61 -8.20 5.63
C ALA A 124 -3.03 -7.40 6.85
N ILE A 125 -2.22 -6.42 7.22
CA ILE A 125 -2.51 -5.45 8.28
C ILE A 125 -2.40 -4.02 7.77
N LEU A 126 -3.22 -3.12 8.32
CA LEU A 126 -3.09 -1.68 8.16
C LEU A 126 -2.50 -1.10 9.45
N MET A 127 -1.31 -0.53 9.35
CA MET A 127 -0.56 -0.02 10.51
C MET A 127 -0.18 1.44 10.31
N GLU A 128 -0.13 2.20 11.41
CA GLU A 128 0.33 3.59 11.45
C GLU A 128 1.51 3.72 12.43
N ASN A 129 2.55 4.46 12.03
CA ASN A 129 3.62 4.88 12.92
C ASN A 129 3.23 6.18 13.62
N THR A 130 2.74 6.09 14.86
CA THR A 130 2.29 7.23 15.69
C THR A 130 3.35 7.74 16.65
N SER A 131 4.60 7.25 16.53
CA SER A 131 5.69 7.55 17.49
C SER A 131 6.20 8.99 17.44
N GLY A 132 5.90 9.75 16.37
CA GLY A 132 6.54 11.03 16.06
C GLY A 132 8.02 10.89 15.66
N LYS A 133 8.54 9.67 15.52
CA LYS A 133 9.90 9.32 15.10
C LYS A 133 9.89 8.48 13.84
N TYR A 134 11.04 8.39 13.21
CA TYR A 134 11.27 7.46 12.11
C TYR A 134 11.35 6.03 12.64
N LEU A 135 10.57 5.12 12.07
CA LEU A 135 10.66 3.69 12.36
C LEU A 135 11.70 3.08 11.43
N ALA A 136 12.86 2.73 12.00
CA ALA A 136 13.93 2.11 11.23
C ALA A 136 13.58 0.67 10.84
N GLU A 137 12.99 -0.08 11.78
CA GLU A 137 12.57 -1.47 11.57
C GLU A 137 11.48 -1.84 12.59
N ALA A 138 10.51 -2.64 12.16
CA ALA A 138 9.64 -3.39 13.06
C ALA A 138 9.29 -4.76 12.49
N ASN A 139 9.25 -5.76 13.41
CA ASN A 139 8.73 -7.09 13.17
C ASN A 139 7.43 -7.24 13.97
N ILE A 140 6.32 -7.48 13.28
CA ILE A 140 5.00 -7.65 13.88
C ILE A 140 4.59 -9.11 13.73
N THR A 141 4.11 -9.71 14.80
CA THR A 141 3.63 -11.09 14.82
C THR A 141 2.17 -11.10 15.23
N ALA A 142 1.31 -11.71 14.40
CA ALA A 142 -0.10 -11.94 14.70
C ALA A 142 -0.36 -13.43 14.85
N THR A 143 -1.04 -13.83 15.94
CA THR A 143 -1.52 -15.20 16.13
C THR A 143 -3.02 -15.26 15.81
N LEU A 144 -3.41 -16.22 14.99
CA LEU A 144 -4.79 -16.43 14.59
C LEU A 144 -5.51 -17.44 15.48
N SER A 145 -6.83 -17.41 15.47
CA SER A 145 -7.68 -18.33 16.25
C SER A 145 -7.52 -19.82 15.88
N ASN A 146 -7.06 -20.11 14.66
CA ASN A 146 -6.73 -21.45 14.18
C ASN A 146 -5.31 -21.89 14.60
N GLY A 147 -4.53 -21.04 15.28
CA GLY A 147 -3.16 -21.28 15.71
C GLY A 147 -2.08 -20.94 14.68
N ALA A 148 -2.45 -20.46 13.50
CA ALA A 148 -1.48 -19.94 12.52
C ALA A 148 -0.83 -18.64 13.04
N VAL A 149 0.39 -18.38 12.60
CA VAL A 149 1.17 -17.21 12.97
C VAL A 149 1.58 -16.48 11.71
N CYS A 150 1.16 -15.22 11.58
CA CYS A 150 1.51 -14.34 10.48
C CYS A 150 2.63 -13.39 10.91
N SER A 151 3.69 -13.28 10.11
CA SER A 151 4.82 -12.36 10.33
C SER A 151 4.78 -11.23 9.31
N PHE A 152 4.99 -10.00 9.78
CA PHE A 152 5.03 -8.79 8.96
C PHE A 152 6.28 -8.00 9.31
N THR A 153 7.06 -7.61 8.31
CA THR A 153 8.24 -6.75 8.51
C THR A 153 8.06 -5.42 7.81
N VAL A 154 8.50 -4.36 8.45
CA VAL A 154 8.57 -3.02 7.87
C VAL A 154 9.89 -2.37 8.24
N THR A 155 10.52 -1.70 7.28
CA THR A 155 11.69 -0.85 7.49
C THR A 155 11.41 0.55 6.97
N ASP A 156 12.18 1.54 7.36
CA ASP A 156 12.16 2.88 6.76
C ASP A 156 10.74 3.52 6.68
N LEU A 157 9.97 3.50 7.77
CA LEU A 157 8.63 4.13 7.82
C LEU A 157 8.68 5.48 8.55
N PRO A 158 8.47 6.61 7.84
CA PRO A 158 8.45 7.93 8.47
C PRO A 158 7.35 8.06 9.54
N ALA A 159 7.50 9.07 10.42
CA ALA A 159 6.48 9.41 11.40
C ALA A 159 5.14 9.78 10.75
N ASP A 160 4.04 9.46 11.43
CA ASP A 160 2.67 9.78 11.03
C ASP A 160 2.26 9.20 9.66
N LYS A 161 2.94 8.14 9.21
CA LYS A 161 2.63 7.43 7.97
C LYS A 161 1.92 6.11 8.23
N ILE A 162 0.98 5.83 7.33
CA ILE A 162 0.19 4.59 7.31
C ILE A 162 0.78 3.65 6.26
N ILE A 163 0.78 2.36 6.56
CA ILE A 163 1.27 1.31 5.66
C ILE A 163 0.35 0.09 5.67
N THR A 164 0.14 -0.50 4.51
CA THR A 164 -0.41 -1.86 4.37
C THR A 164 0.73 -2.85 4.27
N LEU A 165 0.82 -3.79 5.20
CA LEU A 165 1.80 -4.88 5.20
C LEU A 165 1.12 -6.20 4.89
N PHE A 166 1.84 -7.10 4.22
CA PHE A 166 1.40 -8.44 3.85
C PHE A 166 2.25 -9.48 4.58
N ALA A 167 1.65 -10.64 4.90
CA ALA A 167 2.37 -11.69 5.61
C ALA A 167 3.50 -12.25 4.73
N GLU A 168 4.70 -12.38 5.31
CA GLU A 168 5.91 -12.84 4.60
C GLU A 168 5.82 -14.34 4.23
N ASP A 169 5.17 -15.12 5.08
CA ASP A 169 5.09 -16.58 4.97
C ASP A 169 3.92 -17.05 4.10
N ASP A 170 3.28 -16.15 3.33
CA ASP A 170 2.08 -16.39 2.52
C ASP A 170 0.91 -16.97 3.35
N GLU A 171 0.90 -16.73 4.67
CA GLU A 171 -0.16 -17.17 5.57
C GLU A 171 -1.49 -16.49 5.22
N THR A 172 -2.56 -17.27 5.33
CA THR A 172 -3.89 -16.84 4.95
C THR A 172 -4.70 -16.34 6.15
N PHE A 173 -5.57 -15.37 5.88
CA PHE A 173 -6.55 -14.86 6.82
C PHE A 173 -7.93 -14.88 6.17
N THR A 174 -8.76 -15.84 6.55
CA THR A 174 -10.08 -16.06 5.98
C THR A 174 -11.19 -15.40 6.83
N ALA A 175 -12.42 -15.44 6.35
CA ALA A 175 -13.56 -14.89 7.09
C ALA A 175 -13.88 -15.66 8.40
N ASP A 176 -13.37 -16.88 8.54
CA ASP A 176 -13.57 -17.71 9.73
C ASP A 176 -12.46 -17.51 10.78
N ASP A 177 -11.39 -16.77 10.42
CA ASP A 177 -10.27 -16.50 11.30
C ASP A 177 -10.47 -15.21 12.08
N SER A 178 -9.84 -15.13 13.23
CA SER A 178 -9.69 -13.91 14.02
C SER A 178 -8.28 -13.81 14.58
N CYS A 179 -7.77 -12.61 14.69
CA CYS A 179 -6.52 -12.35 15.40
C CYS A 179 -6.78 -12.43 16.90
N VAL A 180 -5.99 -13.24 17.63
CA VAL A 180 -6.15 -13.43 19.07
C VAL A 180 -4.96 -12.91 19.86
N ASP A 181 -3.82 -12.70 19.22
CA ASP A 181 -2.65 -12.04 19.79
C ASP A 181 -1.91 -11.22 18.75
N LEU A 182 -1.33 -10.10 19.16
CA LEU A 182 -0.56 -9.21 18.30
C LEU A 182 0.58 -8.60 19.11
N SER A 183 1.81 -8.77 18.62
CA SER A 183 3.01 -8.24 19.25
C SER A 183 3.94 -7.60 18.24
N SER A 184 4.87 -6.76 18.71
CA SER A 184 5.87 -6.12 17.86
C SER A 184 7.22 -6.01 18.57
N GLU A 185 8.29 -6.03 17.76
CA GLU A 185 9.63 -5.58 18.12
C GLU A 185 9.98 -4.43 17.17
N ALA A 186 10.23 -3.23 17.67
CA ALA A 186 10.41 -2.05 16.85
C ALA A 186 11.62 -1.19 17.29
N VAL A 187 12.31 -0.62 16.30
CA VAL A 187 13.45 0.30 16.48
C VAL A 187 13.07 1.66 15.90
N PHE A 188 13.09 2.70 16.74
CA PHE A 188 12.78 4.07 16.34
C PHE A 188 14.04 4.93 16.42
N GLU A 189 14.20 5.79 15.41
CA GLU A 189 15.32 6.70 15.27
C GLU A 189 14.82 8.13 15.02
N ASP A 190 15.69 9.12 15.18
CA ASP A 190 15.37 10.46 14.72
C ASP A 190 15.56 10.52 13.19
N ALA A 191 14.59 11.10 12.48
CA ALA A 191 14.69 11.25 11.04
C ALA A 191 15.89 12.15 10.67
N VAL A 192 16.78 11.64 9.83
CA VAL A 192 17.92 12.40 9.32
C VAL A 192 17.74 12.57 7.82
N THR A 193 17.44 13.80 7.39
CA THR A 193 17.47 14.18 5.97
C THR A 193 18.70 15.07 5.75
N PRO A 194 19.59 14.73 4.81
CA PRO A 194 20.74 15.58 4.52
C PRO A 194 20.28 16.94 3.98
N ASP A 195 20.66 18.04 4.62
CA ASP A 195 20.32 19.40 4.20
C ASP A 195 20.87 19.76 2.80
N GLN A 196 21.84 18.98 2.33
CA GLN A 196 22.50 19.16 1.04
C GLN A 196 21.69 18.63 -0.14
N LEU A 197 20.63 17.88 0.10
CA LEU A 197 19.84 17.20 -0.93
C LEU A 197 18.37 17.57 -0.84
N SER A 198 17.75 17.73 -1.99
CA SER A 198 16.30 17.81 -2.14
C SER A 198 15.84 16.70 -3.08
N ALA A 199 14.74 16.01 -2.75
CA ALA A 199 14.18 14.98 -3.61
C ALA A 199 12.69 15.19 -3.81
N THR A 200 12.22 14.90 -5.03
CA THR A 200 10.81 14.97 -5.41
C THR A 200 10.47 13.79 -6.29
N ALA A 201 9.43 13.03 -5.91
CA ALA A 201 8.91 11.93 -6.72
C ALA A 201 7.74 12.38 -7.60
N MET A 202 7.69 11.87 -8.84
CA MET A 202 6.61 12.06 -9.81
C MET A 202 6.32 10.74 -10.52
N GLY A 203 5.30 10.04 -10.07
CA GLY A 203 5.06 8.65 -10.52
C GLY A 203 6.19 7.74 -10.05
N MET A 204 6.90 7.10 -10.97
CA MET A 204 8.08 6.27 -10.70
C MET A 204 9.41 7.04 -10.79
N ASP A 205 9.39 8.28 -11.25
CA ASP A 205 10.60 9.09 -11.39
C ASP A 205 10.86 9.89 -10.12
N VAL A 206 12.09 9.81 -9.61
CA VAL A 206 12.59 10.58 -8.47
C VAL A 206 13.66 11.54 -8.95
N MET A 207 13.41 12.83 -8.83
CA MET A 207 14.40 13.88 -9.09
C MET A 207 15.11 14.22 -7.79
N VAL A 208 16.44 14.14 -7.80
CA VAL A 208 17.31 14.49 -6.67
C VAL A 208 18.22 15.64 -7.08
N GLU A 209 18.15 16.73 -6.34
CA GLU A 209 18.94 17.94 -6.54
C GLU A 209 20.00 18.06 -5.43
N ASN A 210 21.24 18.29 -5.83
CA ASN A 210 22.30 18.67 -4.90
C ASN A 210 22.22 20.21 -4.68
N THR A 211 21.69 20.59 -3.52
CA THR A 211 21.53 21.99 -3.13
C THR A 211 22.78 22.57 -2.46
N SER A 212 23.82 21.76 -2.27
CA SER A 212 25.09 22.19 -1.68
C SER A 212 26.01 22.86 -2.71
N GLY A 213 27.10 23.48 -2.24
CA GLY A 213 28.16 24.05 -3.07
C GLY A 213 29.26 23.06 -3.42
N GLU A 214 29.13 21.77 -3.07
CA GLU A 214 30.16 20.73 -3.23
C GLU A 214 29.58 19.54 -4.01
N ASP A 215 30.45 18.81 -4.72
CA ASP A 215 30.07 17.57 -5.38
C ASP A 215 29.79 16.48 -4.33
N LEU A 216 28.69 15.76 -4.47
CA LEU A 216 28.31 14.68 -3.58
C LEU A 216 28.48 13.32 -4.28
N THR A 217 28.86 12.31 -3.52
CA THR A 217 29.09 10.93 -4.02
C THR A 217 28.31 9.92 -3.18
N ASN A 218 28.03 8.76 -3.77
CA ASN A 218 27.39 7.62 -3.08
C ASN A 218 26.08 8.01 -2.35
N ILE A 219 25.17 8.63 -3.10
CA ILE A 219 23.87 9.04 -2.57
C ILE A 219 22.88 7.88 -2.72
N ASP A 220 22.43 7.32 -1.61
CA ASP A 220 21.40 6.29 -1.57
C ASP A 220 20.04 6.93 -1.38
N ILE A 221 19.09 6.54 -2.24
CA ILE A 221 17.69 6.98 -2.22
C ILE A 221 16.83 5.77 -1.91
N TYR A 222 16.00 5.86 -0.90
CA TYR A 222 15.08 4.83 -0.47
C TYR A 222 13.66 5.27 -0.78
N CYS A 223 12.94 4.45 -1.55
CA CYS A 223 11.59 4.74 -2.02
C CYS A 223 10.63 3.62 -1.61
N ARG A 224 9.35 3.97 -1.43
CA ARG A 224 8.26 3.03 -1.22
C ARG A 224 7.14 3.28 -2.20
N ASP A 225 6.41 2.23 -2.50
CA ASP A 225 5.13 2.34 -3.18
C ASP A 225 4.12 3.10 -2.32
N ILE A 226 3.36 3.99 -2.97
CA ILE A 226 2.28 4.75 -2.33
C ILE A 226 0.98 4.54 -3.10
N LEU A 227 -0.09 4.17 -2.40
CA LEU A 227 -1.43 4.02 -2.92
C LEU A 227 -2.39 4.95 -2.15
N GLY A 228 -2.73 6.07 -2.78
CA GLY A 228 -3.47 7.14 -2.10
C GLY A 228 -2.61 7.86 -1.05
N GLU A 229 -2.97 7.74 0.23
CA GLU A 229 -2.25 8.35 1.36
C GLU A 229 -1.47 7.31 2.19
N SER A 230 -1.49 6.04 1.79
CA SER A 230 -0.88 4.92 2.50
C SER A 230 0.25 4.30 1.68
N TYR A 231 1.31 3.89 2.32
CA TYR A 231 2.31 3.02 1.70
C TYR A 231 1.73 1.63 1.48
N PHE A 232 2.24 0.95 0.45
CA PHE A 232 1.71 -0.33 0.00
C PHE A 232 2.81 -1.38 -0.11
N GLY A 233 2.77 -2.38 0.76
CA GLY A 233 3.79 -3.42 0.89
C GLY A 233 4.97 -3.02 1.78
N GLY A 234 5.70 -4.03 2.26
CA GLY A 234 6.90 -3.89 3.09
C GLY A 234 8.16 -3.50 2.30
N ALA A 235 8.14 -3.67 0.97
CA ALA A 235 9.32 -3.46 0.12
C ALA A 235 9.82 -2.01 0.11
N VAL A 236 11.14 -1.84 0.20
CA VAL A 236 11.86 -0.58 0.03
C VAL A 236 12.79 -0.70 -1.17
N TYR A 237 12.62 0.20 -2.12
CA TYR A 237 13.46 0.27 -3.32
C TYR A 237 14.65 1.17 -3.05
N LYS A 238 15.86 0.62 -3.20
CA LYS A 238 17.10 1.37 -3.00
C LYS A 238 17.78 1.66 -4.34
N HIS A 239 18.06 2.92 -4.61
CA HIS A 239 18.82 3.37 -5.77
C HIS A 239 20.00 4.21 -5.33
N THR A 240 21.13 4.10 -6.04
CA THR A 240 22.37 4.84 -5.73
C THR A 240 22.73 5.77 -6.88
N ILE A 241 22.97 7.05 -6.57
CA ILE A 241 23.61 8.02 -7.47
C ILE A 241 25.06 8.08 -7.08
N GLU A 242 25.96 7.63 -7.97
CA GLU A 242 27.40 7.57 -7.69
C GLU A 242 28.03 8.97 -7.52
N ASN A 243 27.62 9.92 -8.37
CA ASN A 243 28.12 11.28 -8.35
C ASN A 243 27.02 12.28 -8.72
N LEU A 244 26.90 13.37 -7.98
CA LEU A 244 25.99 14.48 -8.25
C LEU A 244 26.70 15.81 -7.98
N SER A 245 27.08 16.52 -9.04
CA SER A 245 27.83 17.77 -8.91
C SER A 245 27.00 18.87 -8.25
N ALA A 246 27.68 19.86 -7.67
CA ALA A 246 27.07 21.00 -7.01
C ALA A 246 26.02 21.68 -7.89
N GLY A 247 24.81 21.86 -7.36
CA GLY A 247 23.69 22.50 -8.05
C GLY A 247 23.11 21.70 -9.23
N GLN A 248 23.46 20.43 -9.39
CA GLN A 248 22.92 19.56 -10.44
C GLN A 248 21.74 18.71 -9.93
N THR A 249 20.91 18.29 -10.86
CA THR A 249 19.79 17.37 -10.63
C THR A 249 20.01 16.06 -11.38
N ALA A 250 19.78 14.94 -10.72
CA ALA A 250 19.70 13.61 -11.34
C ALA A 250 18.26 13.08 -11.25
N THR A 251 17.88 12.24 -12.19
CA THR A 251 16.60 11.52 -12.16
C THR A 251 16.85 10.03 -12.09
N VAL A 252 16.18 9.37 -11.16
CA VAL A 252 16.18 7.92 -10.98
C VAL A 252 14.77 7.41 -11.24
N THR A 253 14.62 6.37 -12.06
CA THR A 253 13.33 5.71 -12.29
C THR A 253 13.26 4.44 -11.47
N VAL A 254 12.26 4.34 -10.58
CA VAL A 254 11.99 3.16 -9.73
C VAL A 254 11.10 2.21 -10.53
N SER A 255 11.73 1.39 -11.40
CA SER A 255 11.02 0.47 -12.31
C SER A 255 10.40 -0.73 -11.60
N GLU A 256 10.84 -1.00 -10.38
CA GLU A 256 10.39 -2.10 -9.51
C GLU A 256 9.05 -1.79 -8.81
N SER A 257 8.57 -0.54 -8.85
CA SER A 257 7.31 -0.14 -8.22
C SER A 257 6.14 -0.99 -8.71
N PHE A 258 5.42 -1.60 -7.76
CA PHE A 258 4.24 -2.42 -8.04
C PHE A 258 3.02 -1.58 -8.44
N VAL A 259 2.83 -0.42 -7.79
CA VAL A 259 1.67 0.46 -8.03
C VAL A 259 1.94 1.59 -9.03
N GLY A 260 3.20 1.76 -9.46
CA GLY A 260 3.60 2.80 -10.42
C GLY A 260 3.67 4.21 -9.85
N MET A 261 3.63 4.35 -8.53
CA MET A 261 3.80 5.61 -7.79
C MET A 261 4.66 5.38 -6.57
N VAL A 262 5.68 6.21 -6.38
CA VAL A 262 6.59 6.09 -5.23
C VAL A 262 6.72 7.40 -4.46
N GLU A 263 7.06 7.28 -3.19
CA GLU A 263 7.49 8.39 -2.31
C GLU A 263 8.89 8.09 -1.79
N VAL A 264 9.72 9.13 -1.71
CA VAL A 264 11.06 9.03 -1.10
C VAL A 264 10.89 9.03 0.41
N VAL A 265 11.34 7.96 1.06
CA VAL A 265 11.24 7.79 2.52
C VAL A 265 12.53 8.13 3.24
N ARG A 266 13.67 7.98 2.58
CA ARG A 266 14.99 8.33 3.13
C ARG A 266 16.00 8.65 2.02
N ILE A 267 16.92 9.53 2.33
CA ILE A 267 18.13 9.76 1.54
C ILE A 267 19.33 9.67 2.48
N ALA A 268 20.39 9.02 2.04
CA ALA A 268 21.67 8.93 2.77
C ALA A 268 22.84 9.26 1.86
N ILE A 269 23.83 9.95 2.42
CA ILE A 269 25.13 10.16 1.77
C ILE A 269 26.11 9.22 2.48
N ASN A 270 26.64 8.24 1.76
CA ASN A 270 27.60 7.30 2.32
C ASN A 270 29.02 7.82 2.12
N GLU A 271 29.73 8.11 3.20
CA GLU A 271 31.15 8.44 3.18
C GLU A 271 31.91 7.18 2.73
N SER A 272 32.84 7.36 1.78
CA SER A 272 33.67 6.30 1.21
C SER A 272 34.84 5.93 2.11
#